data_0e6d5c9e474ed0d46ebb6764abcab9a0
#
_entry.id   0e6d5c9e474ed0d46ebb6764abcab9a0
#
_cell.length_a   1.000
_cell.length_b   1.000
_cell.length_c   1.000
_cell.angle_alpha   90.00
_cell.angle_beta   90.00
_cell.angle_gamma   90.00
#
_symmetry.space_group_name_H-M   'P 1'
#
loop_
_entity.id
_entity.type
_entity.pdbx_description
1 polymer ?
#
loop_
_entity_poly.entity_id
_entity_poly.type
_entity_poly.pdbx_seq_one_letter_code
_entity_poly.pdbx_strand_id
1 'polypeptide(L)'
;MQEHTIQSDEFLSAEPISVRRSDDNNTAYHNHAFLEFAYVLSGSAVQMFQNRPVQVGAGDFFMINYGEMHKYSPDGTNPFSVLNVLFKPEFLAPSLKDCRGFQDLVAFSGIGCNYFNLLSSPTSVIFHDEDGAVRDLVLRMEREYLAGLPKWEELLRACLTELLILTLRKIYKRSDALDCEDRILCPILDYLGQHFAEPVTLASLGGQMGYTPAYLSTLFAQKMGIPFSHYLQNLRIAQACQLLASSEDSIEEIALRCGYSDLKFFRSLFRSRLRMTPSEFRGKSRR
;
A
#
# COMPACT_ATOMS: atom_id res chain seq x y z
N MET A 1 17.26 14.91 -8.76
CA MET A 1 16.32 15.10 -7.64
C MET A 1 16.84 14.30 -6.47
N GLN A 2 17.12 14.96 -5.35
CA GLN A 2 17.53 14.25 -4.13
C GLN A 2 16.31 13.54 -3.57
N GLU A 3 16.35 12.21 -3.61
CA GLU A 3 15.32 11.34 -3.01
C GLU A 3 15.63 11.24 -1.53
N HIS A 4 14.71 11.66 -0.68
CA HIS A 4 14.80 11.47 0.77
C HIS A 4 13.98 10.25 1.17
N THR A 5 14.64 9.28 1.83
CA THR A 5 13.92 8.26 2.61
C THR A 5 13.64 8.87 3.98
N ILE A 6 12.38 9.15 4.27
CA ILE A 6 11.97 9.61 5.60
C ILE A 6 12.09 8.42 6.56
N GLN A 7 12.82 8.60 7.62
CA GLN A 7 12.98 7.55 8.64
C GLN A 7 11.68 7.44 9.44
N SER A 8 11.23 6.22 9.70
CA SER A 8 10.03 5.94 10.51
C SER A 8 10.08 6.61 11.88
N ASP A 9 11.29 6.81 12.42
CA ASP A 9 11.52 7.39 13.74
C ASP A 9 11.18 8.89 13.83
N GLU A 10 11.13 9.60 12.71
CA GLU A 10 10.71 11.00 12.69
C GLU A 10 9.18 11.17 12.84
N PHE A 11 8.40 10.15 12.45
CA PHE A 11 6.93 10.21 12.42
C PHE A 11 6.24 9.24 13.39
N LEU A 12 6.86 8.13 13.74
CA LEU A 12 6.35 7.09 14.66
C LEU A 12 7.39 6.71 15.72
N SER A 13 8.04 7.68 16.33
CA SER A 13 9.23 7.47 17.19
C SER A 13 9.00 6.53 18.37
N ALA A 14 7.91 6.65 19.11
CA ALA A 14 7.56 5.79 20.24
C ALA A 14 6.11 5.30 20.19
N GLU A 15 5.29 5.90 19.36
CA GLU A 15 3.86 5.63 19.29
C GLU A 15 3.54 4.74 18.08
N PRO A 16 2.65 3.74 18.23
CA PRO A 16 2.29 2.84 17.12
C PRO A 16 1.34 3.48 16.10
N ILE A 17 0.87 4.70 16.37
CA ILE A 17 0.00 5.50 15.51
C ILE A 17 0.33 6.99 15.65
N SER A 18 0.20 7.74 14.56
CA SER A 18 0.29 9.21 14.53
C SER A 18 -0.75 9.78 13.59
N VAL A 19 -1.40 10.87 14.00
CA VAL A 19 -2.38 11.59 13.17
C VAL A 19 -1.86 13.00 12.96
N ARG A 20 -1.63 13.37 11.69
CA ARG A 20 -0.96 14.63 11.34
C ARG A 20 -1.64 15.33 10.19
N ARG A 21 -1.83 16.63 10.34
CA ARG A 21 -2.21 17.51 9.23
C ARG A 21 -0.96 18.06 8.55
N SER A 22 -0.99 18.08 7.23
CA SER A 22 0.07 18.65 6.39
C SER A 22 -0.56 19.69 5.48
N ASP A 23 -0.16 20.94 5.63
CA ASP A 23 -0.71 22.05 4.86
C ASP A 23 0.33 22.56 3.86
N ASP A 24 -0.08 22.77 2.60
CA ASP A 24 0.72 23.31 1.48
C ASP A 24 2.11 22.68 1.27
N ASN A 25 2.29 21.44 1.71
CA ASN A 25 3.57 20.77 1.64
C ASN A 25 3.85 20.21 0.23
N ASN A 26 4.80 20.84 -0.44
CA ASN A 26 5.53 20.20 -1.53
C ASN A 26 6.54 19.22 -0.93
N THR A 27 6.07 18.01 -0.60
CA THR A 27 6.91 16.99 0.02
C THR A 27 7.97 16.50 -0.96
N ALA A 28 9.19 16.28 -0.47
CA ALA A 28 10.20 15.57 -1.26
C ALA A 28 9.72 14.16 -1.60
N TYR A 29 10.21 13.59 -2.71
CA TYR A 29 9.90 12.22 -3.10
C TYR A 29 10.50 11.25 -2.08
N HIS A 30 9.65 10.52 -1.36
CA HIS A 30 10.05 9.71 -0.20
C HIS A 30 9.27 8.40 -0.09
N ASN A 31 9.74 7.52 0.76
CA ASN A 31 9.05 6.32 1.22
C ASN A 31 9.18 6.18 2.75
N HIS A 32 8.41 5.28 3.32
CA HIS A 32 8.41 5.00 4.76
C HIS A 32 8.12 3.52 5.06
N ALA A 33 8.41 3.10 6.31
CA ALA A 33 8.23 1.74 6.81
C ALA A 33 7.01 1.60 7.75
N PHE A 34 5.87 2.19 7.36
CA PHE A 34 4.57 2.08 8.02
C PHE A 34 3.45 2.21 6.98
N LEU A 35 2.21 1.97 7.38
CA LEU A 35 1.03 2.26 6.57
C LEU A 35 0.61 3.71 6.77
N GLU A 36 0.23 4.38 5.69
CA GLU A 36 -0.30 5.72 5.71
C GLU A 36 -1.68 5.72 5.05
N PHE A 37 -2.68 6.22 5.78
CA PHE A 37 -3.97 6.59 5.24
C PHE A 37 -4.01 8.10 5.07
N ALA A 38 -4.21 8.57 3.85
CA ALA A 38 -4.23 9.99 3.52
C ALA A 38 -5.65 10.43 3.12
N TYR A 39 -6.13 11.54 3.67
CA TYR A 39 -7.39 12.19 3.32
C TYR A 39 -7.15 13.64 2.92
N VAL A 40 -7.53 14.02 1.72
CA VAL A 40 -7.42 15.41 1.24
C VAL A 40 -8.56 16.24 1.81
N LEU A 41 -8.23 17.15 2.72
CA LEU A 41 -9.21 18.03 3.39
C LEU A 41 -9.63 19.20 2.51
N SER A 42 -8.68 19.80 1.77
CA SER A 42 -8.90 20.93 0.88
C SER A 42 -7.86 21.02 -0.23
N GLY A 43 -8.19 21.80 -1.27
CA GLY A 43 -7.30 22.03 -2.41
C GLY A 43 -7.17 20.81 -3.32
N SER A 44 -6.17 20.88 -4.20
CA SER A 44 -5.81 19.80 -5.12
C SER A 44 -4.31 19.72 -5.31
N ALA A 45 -3.84 18.52 -5.65
CA ALA A 45 -2.43 18.23 -5.87
C ALA A 45 -2.23 17.12 -6.90
N VAL A 46 -1.06 17.08 -7.50
CA VAL A 46 -0.60 15.89 -8.22
C VAL A 46 0.12 14.98 -7.23
N GLN A 47 -0.48 13.84 -6.94
CA GLN A 47 0.13 12.76 -6.19
C GLN A 47 0.96 11.89 -7.14
N MET A 48 2.24 11.71 -6.84
CA MET A 48 3.09 10.77 -7.55
C MET A 48 3.02 9.41 -6.85
N PHE A 49 2.47 8.42 -7.53
CA PHE A 49 2.42 7.03 -7.09
C PHE A 49 3.30 6.17 -7.99
N GLN A 50 4.35 5.54 -7.45
CA GLN A 50 5.23 4.64 -8.22
C GLN A 50 5.64 5.24 -9.58
N ASN A 51 6.05 6.52 -9.59
CA ASN A 51 6.39 7.31 -10.79
C ASN A 51 5.20 7.63 -11.74
N ARG A 52 3.96 7.48 -11.30
CA ARG A 52 2.77 7.89 -12.06
C ARG A 52 2.10 9.08 -11.39
N PRO A 53 1.85 10.16 -12.14
CA PRO A 53 1.09 11.28 -11.62
C PRO A 53 -0.39 10.95 -11.59
N VAL A 54 -1.06 11.25 -10.48
CA VAL A 54 -2.51 11.14 -10.32
C VAL A 54 -3.01 12.40 -9.65
N GLN A 55 -4.07 12.99 -10.22
CA GLN A 55 -4.73 14.15 -9.60
C GLN A 55 -5.54 13.71 -8.40
N VAL A 56 -5.37 14.43 -7.28
CA VAL A 56 -6.16 14.26 -6.05
C VAL A 56 -6.76 15.60 -5.64
N GLY A 57 -7.95 15.58 -5.06
CA GLY A 57 -8.68 16.77 -4.62
C GLY A 57 -9.40 16.56 -3.30
N ALA A 58 -10.02 17.64 -2.79
CA ALA A 58 -10.78 17.60 -1.54
C ALA A 58 -11.83 16.46 -1.55
N GLY A 59 -11.87 15.66 -0.51
CA GLY A 59 -12.71 14.48 -0.36
C GLY A 59 -12.08 13.19 -0.87
N ASP A 60 -10.94 13.26 -1.56
CA ASP A 60 -10.23 12.06 -1.97
C ASP A 60 -9.42 11.48 -0.80
N PHE A 61 -9.37 10.14 -0.75
CA PHE A 61 -8.56 9.42 0.22
C PHE A 61 -7.96 8.15 -0.37
N PHE A 62 -6.85 7.71 0.18
CA PHE A 62 -6.09 6.56 -0.33
C PHE A 62 -5.14 6.01 0.73
N MET A 63 -4.62 4.81 0.46
CA MET A 63 -3.62 4.16 1.29
C MET A 63 -2.26 4.17 0.60
N ILE A 64 -1.19 4.37 1.38
CA ILE A 64 0.20 4.24 0.97
C ILE A 64 0.82 3.10 1.80
N ASN A 65 1.39 2.13 1.11
CA ASN A 65 2.00 0.95 1.73
C ASN A 65 3.47 1.19 2.10
N TYR A 66 4.03 0.22 2.83
CA TYR A 66 5.45 0.18 3.15
C TYR A 66 6.31 0.29 1.89
N GLY A 67 7.28 1.19 1.90
CA GLY A 67 8.26 1.34 0.84
C GLY A 67 7.72 1.94 -0.47
N GLU A 68 6.46 2.35 -0.53
CA GLU A 68 5.90 3.03 -1.70
C GLU A 68 6.44 4.45 -1.81
N MET A 69 7.13 4.70 -2.92
CA MET A 69 7.67 6.04 -3.24
C MET A 69 6.53 6.97 -3.65
N HIS A 70 6.39 8.08 -2.94
CA HIS A 70 5.33 9.06 -3.19
C HIS A 70 5.73 10.49 -2.86
N LYS A 71 4.96 11.45 -3.38
CA LYS A 71 5.04 12.88 -3.04
C LYS A 71 3.75 13.58 -3.43
N TYR A 72 3.47 14.69 -2.77
CA TYR A 72 2.47 15.67 -3.18
C TYR A 72 3.13 16.83 -3.91
N SER A 73 2.48 17.31 -4.96
CA SER A 73 2.81 18.56 -5.65
C SER A 73 1.52 19.36 -5.79
N PRO A 74 1.22 20.26 -4.82
CA PRO A 74 0.04 21.12 -4.88
C PRO A 74 0.01 21.92 -6.18
N ASP A 75 -1.16 22.12 -6.76
CA ASP A 75 -1.33 22.88 -8.00
C ASP A 75 -1.27 24.42 -7.79
N GLY A 76 -1.29 24.86 -6.53
CA GLY A 76 -1.16 26.27 -6.17
C GLY A 76 -2.44 27.11 -6.39
N THR A 77 -3.54 26.48 -6.82
CA THR A 77 -4.81 27.20 -7.06
C THR A 77 -5.58 27.49 -5.78
N ASN A 78 -5.51 26.54 -4.82
CA ASN A 78 -6.13 26.64 -3.50
C ASN A 78 -5.19 26.04 -2.44
N PRO A 79 -5.28 26.47 -1.16
CA PRO A 79 -4.51 25.86 -0.07
C PRO A 79 -4.76 24.35 -0.01
N PHE A 80 -3.70 23.58 -0.21
CA PHE A 80 -3.76 22.11 -0.14
C PHE A 80 -3.52 21.66 1.30
N SER A 81 -4.45 20.87 1.82
CA SER A 81 -4.35 20.28 3.15
C SER A 81 -4.70 18.79 3.10
N VAL A 82 -3.84 17.96 3.67
CA VAL A 82 -4.03 16.51 3.80
C VAL A 82 -3.90 16.11 5.25
N LEU A 83 -4.80 15.22 5.71
CA LEU A 83 -4.72 14.58 7.01
C LEU A 83 -4.21 13.16 6.83
N ASN A 84 -3.07 12.88 7.44
CA ASN A 84 -2.41 11.58 7.38
C ASN A 84 -2.58 10.83 8.69
N VAL A 85 -3.05 9.57 8.61
CA VAL A 85 -3.06 8.62 9.71
C VAL A 85 -1.98 7.59 9.44
N LEU A 86 -0.88 7.68 10.18
CA LEU A 86 0.29 6.82 10.08
C LEU A 86 0.19 5.73 11.14
N PHE A 87 0.33 4.47 10.77
CA PHE A 87 0.18 3.39 11.75
C PHE A 87 0.96 2.12 11.37
N LYS A 88 1.29 1.35 12.41
CA LYS A 88 1.77 -0.02 12.26
C LYS A 88 0.60 -0.98 12.45
N PRO A 89 0.50 -2.08 11.66
CA PRO A 89 -0.63 -3.01 11.73
C PRO A 89 -0.87 -3.61 13.11
N GLU A 90 0.19 -3.82 13.89
CA GLU A 90 0.09 -4.30 15.27
C GLU A 90 -0.69 -3.37 16.20
N PHE A 91 -0.87 -2.10 15.82
CA PHE A 91 -1.74 -1.18 16.52
C PHE A 91 -3.21 -1.61 16.46
N LEU A 92 -3.66 -2.18 15.35
CA LEU A 92 -5.04 -2.65 15.19
C LEU A 92 -5.36 -3.84 16.06
N ALA A 93 -4.52 -4.86 16.03
CA ALA A 93 -4.62 -6.03 16.88
C ALA A 93 -3.28 -6.78 16.92
N PRO A 94 -2.90 -7.39 18.04
CA PRO A 94 -1.68 -8.20 18.13
C PRO A 94 -1.61 -9.36 17.13
N SER A 95 -2.77 -9.89 16.70
CA SER A 95 -2.87 -10.92 15.66
C SER A 95 -2.50 -10.41 14.26
N LEU A 96 -2.50 -9.09 14.06
CA LEU A 96 -2.13 -8.42 12.80
C LEU A 96 -0.67 -7.98 12.77
N LYS A 97 0.13 -8.32 13.78
CA LYS A 97 1.57 -7.97 13.83
C LYS A 97 2.34 -8.45 12.60
N ASP A 98 1.86 -9.50 11.95
CA ASP A 98 2.44 -10.06 10.73
C ASP A 98 1.83 -9.46 9.46
N CYS A 99 0.74 -8.70 9.56
CA CYS A 99 0.14 -7.93 8.48
C CYS A 99 0.93 -6.63 8.28
N ARG A 100 1.53 -6.45 7.12
CA ARG A 100 2.43 -5.31 6.87
C ARG A 100 2.10 -4.51 5.63
N GLY A 101 0.98 -4.83 5.03
CA GLY A 101 0.39 -4.10 3.93
C GLY A 101 -1.12 -4.09 4.06
N PHE A 102 -1.75 -3.09 3.45
CA PHE A 102 -3.20 -3.05 3.36
C PHE A 102 -3.76 -4.30 2.65
N GLN A 103 -2.96 -4.94 1.80
CA GLN A 103 -3.26 -6.23 1.16
C GLN A 103 -3.54 -7.34 2.16
N ASP A 104 -2.70 -7.44 3.21
CA ASP A 104 -2.86 -8.46 4.25
C ASP A 104 -4.10 -8.17 5.09
N LEU A 105 -4.40 -6.89 5.36
CA LEU A 105 -5.64 -6.48 6.03
C LEU A 105 -6.87 -6.85 5.21
N VAL A 106 -6.80 -6.72 3.88
CA VAL A 106 -7.88 -7.11 2.96
C VAL A 106 -8.01 -8.63 2.86
N ALA A 107 -6.91 -9.36 2.75
CA ALA A 107 -6.91 -10.81 2.74
C ALA A 107 -7.49 -11.39 4.05
N PHE A 108 -7.16 -10.79 5.18
CA PHE A 108 -7.72 -11.16 6.49
C PHE A 108 -9.25 -10.92 6.55
N SER A 109 -9.76 -9.91 5.86
CA SER A 109 -11.21 -9.60 5.83
C SER A 109 -12.04 -10.50 4.90
N GLY A 110 -11.42 -11.43 4.17
CA GLY A 110 -12.09 -12.33 3.22
C GLY A 110 -12.56 -11.64 1.93
N ILE A 111 -12.13 -10.40 1.67
CA ILE A 111 -12.41 -9.67 0.44
C ILE A 111 -11.29 -9.95 -0.55
N GLY A 112 -11.41 -11.03 -1.31
CA GLY A 112 -10.39 -11.54 -2.25
C GLY A 112 -9.87 -10.56 -3.32
N CYS A 113 -9.65 -11.08 -4.51
CA CYS A 113 -8.94 -10.56 -5.68
C CYS A 113 -9.09 -9.07 -6.06
N ASN A 114 -10.19 -8.44 -5.73
CA ASN A 114 -10.53 -7.09 -6.22
C ASN A 114 -9.57 -5.99 -5.73
N TYR A 115 -8.92 -6.22 -4.62
CA TYR A 115 -7.97 -5.28 -4.06
C TYR A 115 -6.66 -5.20 -4.87
N PHE A 116 -6.19 -6.32 -5.40
CA PHE A 116 -4.99 -6.34 -6.24
C PHE A 116 -5.18 -5.55 -7.54
N ASN A 117 -6.38 -5.61 -8.13
CA ASN A 117 -6.73 -4.78 -9.29
C ASN A 117 -6.68 -3.28 -8.96
N LEU A 118 -7.17 -2.91 -7.80
CA LEU A 118 -7.16 -1.53 -7.33
C LEU A 118 -5.75 -1.00 -7.06
N LEU A 119 -4.86 -1.83 -6.53
CA LEU A 119 -3.46 -1.43 -6.25
C LEU A 119 -2.60 -1.25 -7.48
N SER A 120 -2.99 -1.84 -8.59
CA SER A 120 -2.17 -1.88 -9.80
C SER A 120 -2.39 -0.70 -10.72
N SER A 121 -3.52 -0.01 -10.57
CA SER A 121 -3.77 1.27 -11.21
C SER A 121 -3.73 2.38 -10.16
N PRO A 122 -2.88 3.42 -10.32
CA PRO A 122 -2.83 4.56 -9.40
C PRO A 122 -4.19 5.21 -9.18
N THR A 123 -5.02 5.28 -10.23
CA THR A 123 -6.39 5.80 -10.15
C THR A 123 -7.34 4.87 -9.40
N SER A 124 -7.03 3.58 -9.30
CA SER A 124 -7.89 2.60 -8.63
C SER A 124 -7.74 2.60 -7.11
N VAL A 125 -6.64 3.14 -6.57
CA VAL A 125 -6.40 3.23 -5.12
C VAL A 125 -6.90 4.53 -4.50
N ILE A 126 -7.39 5.48 -5.31
CA ILE A 126 -8.01 6.71 -4.83
C ILE A 126 -9.51 6.52 -4.76
N PHE A 127 -10.07 6.81 -3.61
CA PHE A 127 -11.50 6.79 -3.32
C PHE A 127 -11.99 8.20 -3.05
N HIS A 128 -13.25 8.47 -3.36
CA HIS A 128 -13.91 9.71 -3.01
C HIS A 128 -14.89 9.50 -1.87
N ASP A 129 -14.93 10.43 -0.94
CA ASP A 129 -15.83 10.46 0.22
C ASP A 129 -17.08 11.26 -0.12
N GLU A 130 -18.09 10.57 -0.65
CA GLU A 130 -19.32 11.20 -1.17
C GLU A 130 -20.23 11.73 -0.05
N ASP A 131 -20.23 11.07 1.10
CA ASP A 131 -21.14 11.34 2.22
C ASP A 131 -20.46 12.01 3.44
N GLY A 132 -19.16 12.23 3.37
CA GLY A 132 -18.37 12.84 4.44
C GLY A 132 -18.08 11.94 5.65
N ALA A 133 -18.48 10.67 5.60
CA ALA A 133 -18.30 9.74 6.71
C ALA A 133 -16.81 9.49 7.03
N VAL A 134 -15.97 9.38 6.01
CA VAL A 134 -14.52 9.24 6.18
C VAL A 134 -13.91 10.51 6.73
N ARG A 135 -14.34 11.69 6.24
CA ARG A 135 -13.91 12.99 6.73
C ARG A 135 -14.17 13.16 8.23
N ASP A 136 -15.40 12.91 8.65
CA ASP A 136 -15.80 13.08 10.05
C ASP A 136 -14.98 12.17 10.96
N LEU A 137 -14.70 10.95 10.49
CA LEU A 137 -13.91 9.97 11.23
C LEU A 137 -12.44 10.38 11.37
N VAL A 138 -11.77 10.82 10.29
CA VAL A 138 -10.37 11.26 10.38
C VAL A 138 -10.22 12.56 11.19
N LEU A 139 -11.18 13.48 11.12
CA LEU A 139 -11.20 14.68 11.96
C LEU A 139 -11.44 14.34 13.46
N ARG A 140 -12.23 13.31 13.74
CA ARG A 140 -12.36 12.78 15.09
C ARG A 140 -11.05 12.18 15.57
N MET A 141 -10.36 11.39 14.73
CA MET A 141 -9.05 10.84 15.07
C MET A 141 -8.02 11.95 15.37
N GLU A 142 -8.00 13.02 14.57
CA GLU A 142 -7.12 14.16 14.80
C GLU A 142 -7.39 14.81 16.18
N ARG A 143 -8.65 15.08 16.51
CA ARG A 143 -9.03 15.68 17.80
C ARG A 143 -8.62 14.82 18.98
N GLU A 144 -8.87 13.52 18.92
CA GLU A 144 -8.50 12.57 19.99
C GLU A 144 -6.99 12.47 20.16
N TYR A 145 -6.25 12.40 19.05
CA TYR A 145 -4.79 12.35 19.06
C TYR A 145 -4.19 13.60 19.71
N LEU A 146 -4.68 14.79 19.33
CA LEU A 146 -4.20 16.07 19.88
C LEU A 146 -4.61 16.27 21.34
N ALA A 147 -5.77 15.76 21.75
CA ALA A 147 -6.25 15.88 23.12
C ALA A 147 -5.47 15.00 24.10
N GLY A 148 -4.95 13.87 23.67
CA GLY A 148 -4.15 12.94 24.48
C GLY A 148 -4.85 12.49 25.78
N LEU A 149 -6.19 12.41 25.78
CA LEU A 149 -6.97 12.04 26.95
C LEU A 149 -6.77 10.57 27.33
N PRO A 150 -6.98 10.16 28.59
CA PRO A 150 -6.82 8.75 28.98
C PRO A 150 -7.58 7.82 28.05
N LYS A 151 -6.88 6.76 27.55
CA LYS A 151 -7.43 5.76 26.61
C LYS A 151 -7.65 6.27 25.17
N TRP A 152 -7.04 7.37 24.78
CA TRP A 152 -7.08 7.89 23.40
C TRP A 152 -6.62 6.86 22.37
N GLU A 153 -5.61 6.02 22.69
CA GLU A 153 -5.12 4.97 21.81
C GLU A 153 -6.21 3.93 21.48
N GLU A 154 -7.00 3.52 22.48
CA GLU A 154 -8.11 2.57 22.29
C GLU A 154 -9.20 3.17 21.38
N LEU A 155 -9.47 4.45 21.56
CA LEU A 155 -10.44 5.15 20.73
C LEU A 155 -9.93 5.30 19.29
N LEU A 156 -8.65 5.64 19.11
CA LEU A 156 -8.03 5.67 17.78
C LEU A 156 -8.01 4.30 17.10
N ARG A 157 -7.80 3.23 17.86
CA ARG A 157 -7.86 1.85 17.33
C ARG A 157 -9.25 1.53 16.80
N ALA A 158 -10.30 1.89 17.55
CA ALA A 158 -11.68 1.71 17.11
C ALA A 158 -11.97 2.55 15.84
N CYS A 159 -11.58 3.81 15.83
CA CYS A 159 -11.74 4.69 14.66
C CYS A 159 -10.97 4.17 13.43
N LEU A 160 -9.73 3.71 13.61
CA LEU A 160 -8.93 3.15 12.52
C LEU A 160 -9.57 1.86 11.98
N THR A 161 -10.12 1.02 12.84
CA THR A 161 -10.86 -0.18 12.42
C THR A 161 -12.08 0.19 11.58
N GLU A 162 -12.86 1.19 12.02
CA GLU A 162 -14.00 1.71 11.26
C GLU A 162 -13.57 2.27 9.90
N LEU A 163 -12.50 3.06 9.88
CA LEU A 163 -11.92 3.66 8.67
C LEU A 163 -11.55 2.59 7.63
N LEU A 164 -10.90 1.53 8.08
CA LEU A 164 -10.53 0.40 7.21
C LEU A 164 -11.77 -0.32 6.68
N ILE A 165 -12.78 -0.55 7.53
CA ILE A 165 -14.04 -1.18 7.10
C ILE A 165 -14.76 -0.32 6.05
N LEU A 166 -14.83 1.01 6.24
CA LEU A 166 -15.43 1.91 5.26
C LEU A 166 -14.68 1.86 3.92
N THR A 167 -13.35 1.85 3.97
CA THR A 167 -12.51 1.71 2.77
C THR A 167 -12.75 0.37 2.08
N LEU A 168 -12.78 -0.73 2.82
CA LEU A 168 -13.07 -2.07 2.29
C LEU A 168 -14.46 -2.15 1.65
N ARG A 169 -15.47 -1.51 2.23
CA ARG A 169 -16.81 -1.45 1.64
C ARG A 169 -16.85 -0.69 0.30
N LYS A 170 -16.03 0.37 0.15
CA LYS A 170 -15.90 1.06 -1.14
C LYS A 170 -15.20 0.19 -2.19
N ILE A 171 -14.19 -0.57 -1.79
CA ILE A 171 -13.54 -1.58 -2.64
C ILE A 171 -14.56 -2.62 -3.08
N TYR A 172 -15.35 -3.14 -2.16
CA TYR A 172 -16.37 -4.16 -2.45
C TYR A 172 -17.44 -3.65 -3.43
N LYS A 173 -18.00 -2.45 -3.20
CA LYS A 173 -18.97 -1.84 -4.12
C LYS A 173 -18.39 -1.63 -5.52
N ARG A 174 -17.11 -1.30 -5.62
CA ARG A 174 -16.44 -1.13 -6.91
C ARG A 174 -16.22 -2.46 -7.62
N SER A 175 -16.11 -3.56 -6.88
CA SER A 175 -15.95 -4.91 -7.42
C SER A 175 -17.21 -5.45 -8.09
N ASP A 176 -18.39 -5.05 -7.65
CA ASP A 176 -19.66 -5.46 -8.27
C ASP A 176 -19.84 -4.88 -9.69
N ALA A 177 -19.08 -3.84 -10.03
CA ALA A 177 -19.07 -3.18 -11.34
C ALA A 177 -17.96 -3.69 -12.28
N LEU A 178 -17.33 -4.84 -11.97
CA LEU A 178 -16.24 -5.40 -12.78
C LEU A 178 -16.73 -5.80 -14.17
N ASP A 179 -15.95 -5.40 -15.18
CA ASP A 179 -16.16 -5.84 -16.55
C ASP A 179 -15.70 -7.30 -16.76
N CYS A 180 -15.95 -7.83 -17.97
CA CYS A 180 -15.58 -9.21 -18.32
C CYS A 180 -14.05 -9.44 -18.21
N GLU A 181 -13.23 -8.43 -18.51
CA GLU A 181 -11.76 -8.53 -18.47
C GLU A 181 -11.24 -8.56 -17.03
N ASP A 182 -11.88 -7.82 -16.12
CA ASP A 182 -11.55 -7.86 -14.70
C ASP A 182 -11.84 -9.24 -14.11
N ARG A 183 -12.91 -9.92 -14.56
CA ARG A 183 -13.24 -11.31 -14.19
C ARG A 183 -12.16 -12.31 -14.62
N ILE A 184 -11.42 -12.03 -15.69
CA ILE A 184 -10.30 -12.86 -16.13
C ILE A 184 -9.06 -12.62 -15.22
N LEU A 185 -8.81 -11.37 -14.88
CA LEU A 185 -7.63 -11.01 -14.09
C LEU A 185 -7.76 -11.37 -12.61
N CYS A 186 -8.96 -11.26 -12.03
CA CYS A 186 -9.19 -11.57 -10.62
C CYS A 186 -8.62 -12.93 -10.18
N PRO A 187 -8.94 -14.06 -10.83
CA PRO A 187 -8.37 -15.34 -10.46
C PRO A 187 -6.84 -15.42 -10.60
N ILE A 188 -6.28 -14.70 -11.58
CA ILE A 188 -4.82 -14.62 -11.76
C ILE A 188 -4.17 -13.91 -10.57
N LEU A 189 -4.75 -12.82 -10.13
CA LEU A 189 -4.22 -12.01 -9.04
C LEU A 189 -4.37 -12.72 -7.70
N ASP A 190 -5.49 -13.41 -7.46
CA ASP A 190 -5.68 -14.29 -6.30
C ASP A 190 -4.63 -15.40 -6.25
N TYR A 191 -4.44 -16.07 -7.40
CA TYR A 191 -3.42 -17.10 -7.50
C TYR A 191 -2.03 -16.57 -7.21
N LEU A 192 -1.69 -15.39 -7.76
CA LEU A 192 -0.41 -14.74 -7.49
C LEU A 192 -0.22 -14.39 -6.01
N GLY A 193 -1.27 -13.92 -5.34
CA GLY A 193 -1.25 -13.60 -3.92
C GLY A 193 -0.89 -14.81 -3.04
N GLN A 194 -1.34 -16.00 -3.43
CA GLN A 194 -1.11 -17.25 -2.70
C GLN A 194 0.16 -17.99 -3.13
N HIS A 195 0.57 -17.84 -4.41
CA HIS A 195 1.63 -18.62 -5.06
C HIS A 195 2.80 -17.77 -5.57
N PHE A 196 2.95 -16.52 -5.10
CA PHE A 196 3.98 -15.60 -5.59
C PHE A 196 5.40 -16.16 -5.50
N ALA A 197 5.69 -17.02 -4.53
CA ALA A 197 7.00 -17.63 -4.33
C ALA A 197 7.33 -18.73 -5.38
N GLU A 198 6.31 -19.25 -6.05
CA GLU A 198 6.44 -20.32 -7.04
C GLU A 198 6.86 -19.77 -8.43
N PRO A 199 7.35 -20.62 -9.33
CA PRO A 199 7.69 -20.22 -10.70
C PRO A 199 6.43 -20.02 -11.56
N VAL A 200 5.66 -18.95 -11.27
CA VAL A 200 4.42 -18.64 -11.99
C VAL A 200 4.73 -17.90 -13.29
N THR A 201 4.09 -18.32 -14.39
CA THR A 201 4.18 -17.69 -15.70
C THR A 201 2.80 -17.46 -16.31
N LEU A 202 2.67 -16.47 -17.20
CA LEU A 202 1.42 -16.28 -17.97
C LEU A 202 1.10 -17.48 -18.86
N ALA A 203 2.11 -18.27 -19.26
CA ALA A 203 1.89 -19.49 -20.03
C ALA A 203 1.20 -20.58 -19.19
N SER A 204 1.66 -20.77 -17.94
CA SER A 204 1.03 -21.74 -17.02
C SER A 204 -0.39 -21.33 -16.64
N LEU A 205 -0.62 -20.05 -16.37
CA LEU A 205 -1.95 -19.51 -16.04
C LEU A 205 -2.90 -19.57 -17.24
N GLY A 206 -2.42 -19.16 -18.41
CA GLY A 206 -3.23 -19.20 -19.64
C GLY A 206 -3.65 -20.61 -20.02
N GLY A 207 -2.76 -21.59 -19.86
CA GLY A 207 -3.10 -23.00 -20.10
C GLY A 207 -4.22 -23.53 -19.19
N GLN A 208 -4.26 -23.09 -17.93
CA GLN A 208 -5.33 -23.46 -16.98
C GLN A 208 -6.66 -22.77 -17.26
N MET A 209 -6.61 -21.54 -17.78
CA MET A 209 -7.78 -20.68 -17.95
C MET A 209 -8.31 -20.63 -19.40
N GLY A 210 -7.65 -21.29 -20.35
CA GLY A 210 -8.03 -21.29 -21.76
C GLY A 210 -7.69 -20.02 -22.54
N TYR A 211 -6.70 -19.23 -22.05
CA TYR A 211 -6.25 -18.01 -22.71
C TYR A 211 -4.81 -18.12 -23.22
N THR A 212 -4.51 -17.40 -24.30
CA THR A 212 -3.14 -17.36 -24.82
C THR A 212 -2.25 -16.48 -23.91
N PRO A 213 -0.96 -16.81 -23.74
CA PRO A 213 -0.02 -15.97 -22.97
C PRO A 213 0.08 -14.53 -23.51
N ALA A 214 0.00 -14.36 -24.83
CA ALA A 214 0.04 -13.04 -25.48
C ALA A 214 -1.17 -12.19 -25.09
N TYR A 215 -2.37 -12.77 -25.12
CA TYR A 215 -3.60 -12.08 -24.70
C TYR A 215 -3.50 -11.67 -23.22
N LEU A 216 -3.14 -12.60 -22.34
CA LEU A 216 -3.01 -12.29 -20.91
C LEU A 216 -1.92 -11.25 -20.64
N SER A 217 -0.81 -11.26 -21.41
CA SER A 217 0.26 -10.25 -21.27
C SER A 217 -0.25 -8.85 -21.62
N THR A 218 -1.00 -8.72 -22.71
CA THR A 218 -1.58 -7.46 -23.15
C THR A 218 -2.62 -6.97 -22.17
N LEU A 219 -3.57 -7.84 -21.81
CA LEU A 219 -4.64 -7.54 -20.84
C LEU A 219 -4.05 -7.11 -19.49
N PHE A 220 -3.08 -7.88 -18.98
CA PHE A 220 -2.41 -7.59 -17.72
C PHE A 220 -1.71 -6.22 -17.76
N ALA A 221 -0.93 -5.94 -18.80
CA ALA A 221 -0.23 -4.66 -18.93
C ALA A 221 -1.20 -3.47 -19.09
N GLN A 222 -2.30 -3.63 -19.80
CA GLN A 222 -3.33 -2.60 -19.96
C GLN A 222 -4.04 -2.29 -18.64
N LYS A 223 -4.51 -3.33 -17.94
CA LYS A 223 -5.30 -3.17 -16.69
C LYS A 223 -4.41 -2.85 -15.49
N MET A 224 -3.24 -3.48 -15.38
CA MET A 224 -2.32 -3.28 -14.24
C MET A 224 -1.34 -2.12 -14.48
N GLY A 225 -1.23 -1.65 -15.71
CA GLY A 225 -0.33 -0.58 -16.10
C GLY A 225 1.16 -0.93 -16.03
N ILE A 226 1.50 -2.15 -15.65
CA ILE A 226 2.88 -2.68 -15.59
C ILE A 226 2.88 -4.12 -16.13
N PRO A 227 4.01 -4.60 -16.70
CA PRO A 227 4.15 -5.99 -17.13
C PRO A 227 3.96 -6.98 -15.96
N PHE A 228 3.44 -8.16 -16.26
CA PHE A 228 3.25 -9.25 -15.29
C PHE A 228 4.50 -9.57 -14.47
N SER A 229 5.67 -9.63 -15.13
CA SER A 229 6.94 -9.91 -14.44
C SER A 229 7.30 -8.83 -13.41
N HIS A 230 7.02 -7.56 -13.71
CA HIS A 230 7.25 -6.45 -12.80
C HIS A 230 6.27 -6.50 -11.62
N TYR A 231 5.02 -6.85 -11.88
CA TYR A 231 4.02 -7.03 -10.83
C TYR A 231 4.42 -8.13 -9.86
N LEU A 232 4.77 -9.32 -10.37
CA LEU A 232 5.22 -10.45 -9.53
C LEU A 232 6.48 -10.09 -8.73
N GLN A 233 7.43 -9.36 -9.34
CA GLN A 233 8.61 -8.86 -8.62
C GLN A 233 8.21 -7.90 -7.48
N ASN A 234 7.29 -6.97 -7.73
CA ASN A 234 6.81 -6.04 -6.70
C ASN A 234 6.16 -6.80 -5.54
N LEU A 235 5.32 -7.77 -5.84
CA LEU A 235 4.67 -8.62 -4.83
C LEU A 235 5.69 -9.37 -3.97
N ARG A 236 6.70 -9.98 -4.60
CA ARG A 236 7.79 -10.68 -3.90
C ARG A 236 8.65 -9.75 -3.04
N ILE A 237 8.95 -8.54 -3.52
CA ILE A 237 9.71 -7.55 -2.76
C ILE A 237 8.90 -7.03 -1.58
N ALA A 238 7.60 -6.77 -1.75
CA ALA A 238 6.72 -6.40 -0.64
C ALA A 238 6.73 -7.46 0.45
N GLN A 239 6.61 -8.74 0.07
CA GLN A 239 6.68 -9.86 1.01
C GLN A 239 8.06 -9.99 1.69
N ALA A 240 9.14 -9.71 0.95
CA ALA A 240 10.48 -9.67 1.54
C ALA A 240 10.60 -8.57 2.59
N CYS A 241 10.05 -7.38 2.35
CA CYS A 241 10.00 -6.29 3.33
C CYS A 241 9.27 -6.71 4.61
N GLN A 242 8.14 -7.41 4.46
CA GLN A 242 7.40 -7.95 5.60
C GLN A 242 8.27 -8.89 6.44
N LEU A 243 8.87 -9.90 5.80
CA LEU A 243 9.72 -10.89 6.49
C LEU A 243 10.96 -10.25 7.13
N LEU A 244 11.60 -9.31 6.43
CA LEU A 244 12.77 -8.59 6.97
C LEU A 244 12.46 -7.83 8.25
N ALA A 245 11.29 -7.28 8.34
CA ALA A 245 10.89 -6.51 9.50
C ALA A 245 10.32 -7.40 10.64
N SER A 246 9.74 -8.61 10.36
CA SER A 246 9.03 -9.45 11.33
C SER A 246 9.75 -10.70 11.78
N SER A 247 10.67 -11.25 10.97
CA SER A 247 11.32 -12.51 11.27
C SER A 247 12.82 -12.35 11.52
N GLU A 248 13.41 -13.32 12.24
CA GLU A 248 14.85 -13.44 12.43
C GLU A 248 15.53 -14.22 11.29
N ASP A 249 14.77 -14.65 10.28
CA ASP A 249 15.30 -15.43 9.16
C ASP A 249 16.46 -14.69 8.49
N SER A 250 17.42 -15.42 7.98
CA SER A 250 18.54 -14.85 7.22
C SER A 250 18.05 -14.19 5.92
N ILE A 251 18.85 -13.31 5.35
CA ILE A 251 18.52 -12.68 4.06
C ILE A 251 18.36 -13.70 2.96
N GLU A 252 19.16 -14.78 3.02
CA GLU A 252 19.09 -15.92 2.11
C GLU A 252 17.76 -16.66 2.21
N GLU A 253 17.32 -16.99 3.41
CA GLU A 253 16.06 -17.67 3.68
C GLU A 253 14.87 -16.82 3.22
N ILE A 254 14.89 -15.52 3.51
CA ILE A 254 13.85 -14.59 3.06
C ILE A 254 13.80 -14.53 1.53
N ALA A 255 14.96 -14.42 0.86
CA ALA A 255 15.00 -14.43 -0.60
C ALA A 255 14.37 -15.70 -1.16
N LEU A 256 14.71 -16.86 -0.61
CA LEU A 256 14.18 -18.15 -1.02
C LEU A 256 12.66 -18.24 -0.79
N ARG A 257 12.18 -17.85 0.39
CA ARG A 257 10.74 -17.82 0.73
C ARG A 257 9.94 -16.86 -0.17
N CYS A 258 10.59 -15.84 -0.71
CA CYS A 258 9.98 -14.92 -1.67
C CYS A 258 10.15 -15.36 -3.13
N GLY A 259 10.64 -16.58 -3.39
CA GLY A 259 10.76 -17.16 -4.73
C GLY A 259 11.98 -16.69 -5.51
N TYR A 260 13.06 -16.28 -4.82
CA TYR A 260 14.35 -15.93 -5.41
C TYR A 260 15.41 -16.99 -5.09
N SER A 261 15.82 -17.75 -6.08
CA SER A 261 16.95 -18.68 -5.98
C SER A 261 18.30 -17.99 -6.12
N ASP A 262 18.36 -16.86 -6.80
CA ASP A 262 19.57 -16.03 -6.97
C ASP A 262 19.56 -14.85 -5.98
N LEU A 263 20.36 -15.00 -4.93
CA LEU A 263 20.52 -13.97 -3.89
C LEU A 263 21.13 -12.67 -4.42
N LYS A 264 22.02 -12.73 -5.40
CA LYS A 264 22.63 -11.56 -6.04
C LYS A 264 21.57 -10.74 -6.77
N PHE A 265 20.74 -11.44 -7.57
CA PHE A 265 19.61 -10.81 -8.27
C PHE A 265 18.61 -10.20 -7.27
N PHE A 266 18.23 -10.94 -6.23
CA PHE A 266 17.36 -10.43 -5.16
C PHE A 266 17.89 -9.13 -4.54
N ARG A 267 19.15 -9.13 -4.09
CA ARG A 267 19.78 -7.93 -3.48
C ARG A 267 19.80 -6.74 -4.44
N SER A 268 20.14 -6.98 -5.71
CA SER A 268 20.16 -5.95 -6.74
C SER A 268 18.77 -5.38 -6.99
N LEU A 269 17.75 -6.24 -7.14
CA LEU A 269 16.37 -5.85 -7.36
C LEU A 269 15.82 -5.09 -6.15
N PHE A 270 16.03 -5.60 -4.95
CA PHE A 270 15.62 -4.95 -3.70
C PHE A 270 16.21 -3.53 -3.60
N ARG A 271 17.53 -3.40 -3.85
CA ARG A 271 18.21 -2.10 -3.83
C ARG A 271 17.69 -1.16 -4.94
N SER A 272 17.39 -1.68 -6.13
CA SER A 272 16.86 -0.87 -7.21
C SER A 272 15.47 -0.31 -6.91
N ARG A 273 14.63 -1.09 -6.16
CA ARG A 273 13.26 -0.72 -5.82
C ARG A 273 13.18 0.19 -4.59
N LEU A 274 13.98 -0.09 -3.57
CA LEU A 274 13.88 0.57 -2.25
C LEU A 274 15.06 1.49 -1.94
N ARG A 275 16.05 1.60 -2.86
CA ARG A 275 17.27 2.42 -2.71
C ARG A 275 18.12 2.08 -1.47
N MET A 276 17.86 0.91 -0.87
CA MET A 276 18.60 0.38 0.27
C MET A 276 18.74 -1.14 0.16
N THR A 277 19.72 -1.70 0.86
CA THR A 277 19.90 -3.15 0.91
C THR A 277 18.89 -3.80 1.87
N PRO A 278 18.63 -5.12 1.74
CA PRO A 278 17.78 -5.85 2.69
C PRO A 278 18.25 -5.72 4.14
N SER A 279 19.57 -5.70 4.38
CA SER A 279 20.14 -5.56 5.73
C SER A 279 19.90 -4.17 6.32
N GLU A 280 20.06 -3.11 5.50
CA GLU A 280 19.75 -1.73 5.90
C GLU A 280 18.24 -1.57 6.19
N PHE A 281 17.37 -2.17 5.36
CA PHE A 281 15.93 -2.16 5.58
C PHE A 281 15.57 -2.82 6.91
N ARG A 282 16.11 -4.02 7.20
CA ARG A 282 15.92 -4.72 8.46
C ARG A 282 16.36 -3.87 9.67
N GLY A 283 17.55 -3.26 9.58
CA GLY A 283 18.07 -2.41 10.65
C GLY A 283 17.22 -1.19 10.94
N LYS A 284 16.54 -0.64 9.92
CA LYS A 284 15.62 0.49 10.07
C LYS A 284 14.23 0.07 10.57
N SER A 285 13.73 -1.07 10.16
CA SER A 285 12.37 -1.54 10.52
C SER A 285 12.26 -2.07 11.95
N ARG A 286 13.40 -2.31 12.61
CA ARG A 286 13.47 -2.88 13.98
C ARG A 286 13.90 -1.87 15.05
N ARG A 287 14.24 -0.67 14.66
CA ARG A 287 14.49 0.46 15.54
C ARG A 287 13.22 1.25 15.78
#